data_c0f52a4d0888b3ab2141bb6d94b7e6df
#
_entry.id   c0f52a4d0888b3ab2141bb6d94b7e6df
#
_cell.length_a   1.000
_cell.length_b   1.000
_cell.length_c   1.000
_cell.angle_alpha   90.00
_cell.angle_beta   90.00
_cell.angle_gamma   90.00
#
_symmetry.space_group_name_H-M   'P 1'
#
loop_
_entity.id
_entity.type
_entity.pdbx_description
1 polymer ?
#
loop_
_entity_poly.entity_id
_entity_poly.type
_entity_poly.pdbx_seq_one_letter_code
_entity_poly.pdbx_strand_id
1 'polypeptide(L)'
;MDQSFVPRLRHGVLEFPVHHMRGGTSTGLVLWERWSPQDLALREELLRHLMGVPLAGQNDRNKQITGLGRGSPTSNKVFFARMEPGPEGDMLVSTLAQLAHNHGAIDWSVNCGNMSAALPLWATDSGLVTSPADLRIRNTNTGVTTVSRMQAAPDGSFVTAEIPGVDGAYPAVDLFMLSPVGAKTGRLLPSGSVVDVIDGYSVSCVDVAVPMVICDAAELGKTAHESIAELDADPVFKQTLQRLWVAAGLRMGLRRRDGALMTEDDLARSETIPKICIVGRPQAGGNIATRYFTPQLGHASMAVSGGCCLAAAALVPHSVAQRVAHGVPSLGGGFADVEVGIENPAGILDATVIARMAAGLPEIRSAAYRRSAQVLLRGHVPLYRASAALVAAVMERVV
;
A
#
# COMPACT_ATOMS: atom_id res chain seq x y z
N MET A 1 14.40 -25.52 4.80
CA MET A 1 13.14 -25.53 4.04
C MET A 1 12.43 -26.86 4.30
N ASP A 2 11.20 -26.82 4.75
CA ASP A 2 10.43 -28.04 5.00
C ASP A 2 10.14 -28.76 3.66
N GLN A 3 10.77 -29.92 3.45
CA GLN A 3 10.59 -30.75 2.26
C GLN A 3 9.14 -31.28 2.11
N SER A 4 8.32 -31.12 3.14
CA SER A 4 6.91 -31.52 3.12
C SER A 4 5.98 -30.47 2.44
N PHE A 5 6.45 -29.22 2.27
CA PHE A 5 5.64 -28.12 1.72
C PHE A 5 5.89 -27.94 0.21
N VAL A 6 5.61 -29.01 -0.55
CA VAL A 6 5.75 -29.09 -2.02
C VAL A 6 4.44 -29.57 -2.65
N PRO A 7 4.17 -29.26 -3.92
CA PRO A 7 3.05 -29.87 -4.64
C PRO A 7 3.15 -31.41 -4.60
N ARG A 8 2.02 -32.08 -4.49
CA ARG A 8 1.99 -33.55 -4.44
C ARG A 8 0.71 -34.10 -5.04
N LEU A 9 0.76 -35.37 -5.44
CA LEU A 9 -0.44 -36.11 -5.81
C LEU A 9 -0.90 -36.95 -4.61
N ARG A 10 -2.17 -36.81 -4.23
CA ARG A 10 -2.80 -37.64 -3.22
C ARG A 10 -4.12 -38.15 -3.76
N HIS A 11 -4.27 -39.48 -3.78
CA HIS A 11 -5.43 -40.13 -4.41
C HIS A 11 -5.74 -39.67 -5.84
N GLY A 12 -4.69 -39.34 -6.63
CA GLY A 12 -4.83 -38.85 -8.00
C GLY A 12 -5.19 -37.35 -8.11
N VAL A 13 -5.36 -36.65 -7.00
CA VAL A 13 -5.67 -35.23 -6.95
C VAL A 13 -4.39 -34.42 -6.70
N LEU A 14 -4.17 -33.38 -7.48
CA LEU A 14 -3.10 -32.43 -7.24
C LEU A 14 -3.40 -31.60 -5.98
N GLU A 15 -2.51 -31.66 -5.00
CA GLU A 15 -2.51 -30.81 -3.82
C GLU A 15 -1.43 -29.74 -3.95
N PHE A 16 -1.82 -28.46 -4.01
CA PHE A 16 -0.90 -27.33 -4.19
C PHE A 16 -0.66 -26.58 -2.87
N PRO A 17 0.62 -26.34 -2.46
CA PRO A 17 0.95 -25.67 -1.21
C PRO A 17 0.66 -24.17 -1.29
N VAL A 18 0.01 -23.64 -0.26
CA VAL A 18 -0.35 -22.23 -0.16
C VAL A 18 -0.13 -21.68 1.25
N HIS A 19 0.24 -20.43 1.35
CA HIS A 19 0.06 -19.61 2.55
C HIS A 19 -1.12 -18.68 2.32
N HIS A 20 -2.17 -18.81 3.12
CA HIS A 20 -3.23 -17.81 3.18
C HIS A 20 -2.85 -16.77 4.20
N MET A 21 -2.71 -15.54 3.77
CA MET A 21 -2.12 -14.45 4.54
C MET A 21 -3.08 -13.27 4.63
N ARG A 22 -2.95 -12.51 5.71
CA ARG A 22 -3.42 -11.12 5.80
C ARG A 22 -2.21 -10.19 5.73
N GLY A 23 -2.31 -9.18 4.89
CA GLY A 23 -1.41 -8.03 4.86
C GLY A 23 -2.22 -6.75 4.94
N GLY A 24 -1.98 -5.92 5.97
CA GLY A 24 -2.83 -4.78 6.26
C GLY A 24 -4.30 -5.19 6.37
N THR A 25 -5.20 -4.48 5.68
CA THR A 25 -6.63 -4.78 5.59
C THR A 25 -7.00 -5.69 4.40
N SER A 26 -6.02 -6.32 3.76
CA SER A 26 -6.23 -7.25 2.64
C SER A 26 -5.88 -8.67 3.03
N THR A 27 -6.55 -9.65 2.41
CA THR A 27 -6.21 -11.05 2.51
C THR A 27 -5.92 -11.64 1.12
N GLY A 28 -5.14 -12.71 1.08
CA GLY A 28 -4.82 -13.37 -0.17
C GLY A 28 -3.87 -14.54 0.02
N LEU A 29 -3.45 -15.12 -1.06
CA LEU A 29 -2.48 -16.21 -1.05
C LEU A 29 -1.08 -15.69 -1.37
N VAL A 30 -0.08 -16.32 -0.77
CA VAL A 30 1.32 -16.21 -1.20
C VAL A 30 1.76 -17.60 -1.61
N LEU A 31 2.19 -17.72 -2.86
CA LEU A 31 2.62 -18.95 -3.47
C LEU A 31 4.12 -18.87 -3.76
N TRP A 32 4.81 -19.96 -3.51
CA TRP A 32 6.18 -20.05 -3.98
C TRP A 32 6.21 -20.21 -5.50
N GLU A 33 6.77 -19.22 -6.22
CA GLU A 33 6.75 -19.18 -7.67
C GLU A 33 7.42 -20.39 -8.32
N ARG A 34 8.44 -20.96 -7.68
CA ARG A 34 9.14 -22.15 -8.17
C ARG A 34 8.22 -23.35 -8.46
N TRP A 35 7.12 -23.47 -7.74
CA TRP A 35 6.15 -24.55 -7.92
C TRP A 35 5.07 -24.26 -8.97
N SER A 36 4.98 -23.00 -9.40
CA SER A 36 3.91 -22.56 -10.29
C SER A 36 4.28 -22.83 -11.75
N PRO A 37 3.31 -23.10 -12.63
CA PRO A 37 3.57 -23.21 -14.07
C PRO A 37 4.22 -21.96 -14.64
N GLN A 38 5.07 -22.11 -15.63
CA GLN A 38 5.62 -20.98 -16.40
C GLN A 38 4.63 -20.49 -17.45
N ASP A 39 3.88 -21.41 -18.06
CA ASP A 39 2.81 -21.07 -18.99
C ASP A 39 1.74 -20.24 -18.30
N LEU A 40 1.39 -19.10 -18.89
CA LEU A 40 0.46 -18.14 -18.31
C LEU A 40 -0.96 -18.71 -18.20
N ALA A 41 -1.41 -19.48 -19.19
CA ALA A 41 -2.77 -20.04 -19.19
C ALA A 41 -2.93 -21.08 -18.06
N LEU A 42 -1.91 -21.92 -17.86
CA LEU A 42 -1.89 -22.91 -16.77
C LEU A 42 -1.72 -22.22 -15.38
N ARG A 43 -0.94 -21.12 -15.32
CA ARG A 43 -0.82 -20.31 -14.11
C ARG A 43 -2.15 -19.67 -13.74
N GLU A 44 -2.88 -19.16 -14.70
CA GLU A 44 -4.22 -18.62 -14.51
C GLU A 44 -5.26 -19.69 -14.13
N GLU A 45 -5.18 -20.89 -14.73
CA GLU A 45 -6.01 -22.03 -14.32
C GLU A 45 -5.78 -22.38 -12.85
N LEU A 46 -4.51 -22.47 -12.41
CA LEU A 46 -4.14 -22.69 -11.01
C LEU A 46 -4.80 -21.65 -10.09
N LEU A 47 -4.70 -20.37 -10.44
CA LEU A 47 -5.28 -19.28 -9.65
C LEU A 47 -6.81 -19.37 -9.56
N ARG A 48 -7.48 -19.70 -10.67
CA ARG A 48 -8.94 -19.85 -10.69
C ARG A 48 -9.39 -20.97 -9.74
N HIS A 49 -8.68 -22.09 -9.72
CA HIS A 49 -8.95 -23.17 -8.77
C HIS A 49 -8.73 -22.74 -7.33
N LEU A 50 -7.56 -22.15 -7.03
CA LEU A 50 -7.20 -21.75 -5.66
C LEU A 50 -8.17 -20.72 -5.10
N MET A 51 -8.65 -19.79 -5.92
CA MET A 51 -9.53 -18.69 -5.50
C MET A 51 -11.02 -19.02 -5.66
N GLY A 52 -11.37 -20.12 -6.34
CA GLY A 52 -12.77 -20.51 -6.54
C GLY A 52 -13.54 -19.55 -7.45
N VAL A 53 -12.85 -18.93 -8.42
CA VAL A 53 -13.50 -18.12 -9.46
C VAL A 53 -13.88 -18.99 -10.68
N PRO A 54 -14.77 -18.52 -11.58
CA PRO A 54 -15.13 -19.26 -12.78
C PRO A 54 -13.89 -19.63 -13.61
N LEU A 55 -13.79 -20.89 -14.04
CA LEU A 55 -12.71 -21.33 -14.95
C LEU A 55 -12.85 -20.72 -16.32
N ALA A 56 -14.11 -20.47 -16.76
CA ALA A 56 -14.43 -19.80 -18.00
C ALA A 56 -15.73 -19.00 -17.82
N GLY A 57 -15.90 -17.94 -18.62
CA GLY A 57 -17.11 -17.12 -18.62
C GLY A 57 -17.29 -16.28 -17.36
N GLN A 58 -18.55 -15.95 -17.08
CA GLN A 58 -18.95 -15.10 -15.95
C GLN A 58 -20.09 -15.76 -15.16
N ASN A 59 -20.05 -15.60 -13.83
CA ASN A 59 -21.11 -16.02 -12.91
C ASN A 59 -21.23 -14.98 -11.75
N ASP A 60 -22.14 -14.04 -11.90
CA ASP A 60 -22.33 -12.95 -10.93
C ASP A 60 -22.80 -13.43 -9.54
N ARG A 61 -23.31 -14.66 -9.45
CA ARG A 61 -23.73 -15.28 -8.19
C ARG A 61 -22.65 -16.14 -7.54
N ASN A 62 -21.44 -16.16 -8.11
CA ASN A 62 -20.35 -16.95 -7.56
C ASN A 62 -19.93 -16.42 -6.17
N LYS A 63 -20.00 -17.29 -5.17
CA LYS A 63 -19.62 -17.02 -3.78
C LYS A 63 -18.24 -17.57 -3.42
N GLN A 64 -17.50 -18.07 -4.41
CA GLN A 64 -16.16 -18.67 -4.23
C GLN A 64 -16.10 -19.81 -3.19
N ILE A 65 -17.19 -20.53 -3.00
CA ILE A 65 -17.27 -21.62 -2.00
C ILE A 65 -16.36 -22.82 -2.32
N THR A 66 -15.82 -22.88 -3.52
CA THR A 66 -14.91 -23.94 -3.99
C THR A 66 -13.44 -23.53 -3.91
N GLY A 67 -13.11 -22.38 -3.32
CA GLY A 67 -11.75 -21.89 -3.19
C GLY A 67 -11.58 -20.99 -1.96
N LEU A 68 -10.45 -20.29 -1.90
CA LEU A 68 -10.07 -19.47 -0.75
C LEU A 68 -10.36 -17.97 -0.94
N GLY A 69 -10.97 -17.57 -2.04
CA GLY A 69 -11.41 -16.20 -2.28
C GLY A 69 -12.62 -15.82 -1.41
N ARG A 70 -12.79 -14.51 -1.12
CA ARG A 70 -13.81 -14.02 -0.20
C ARG A 70 -14.69 -12.90 -0.77
N GLY A 71 -14.91 -12.86 -2.07
CA GLY A 71 -15.87 -11.96 -2.73
C GLY A 71 -15.30 -10.60 -3.08
N SER A 72 -14.74 -9.84 -2.14
CA SER A 72 -14.24 -8.50 -2.43
C SER A 72 -12.87 -8.51 -3.11
N PRO A 73 -12.53 -7.49 -3.92
CA PRO A 73 -11.20 -7.36 -4.53
C PRO A 73 -10.06 -7.31 -3.50
N THR A 74 -10.32 -6.84 -2.28
CA THR A 74 -9.34 -6.82 -1.20
C THR A 74 -8.98 -8.21 -0.68
N SER A 75 -9.80 -9.24 -0.96
CA SER A 75 -9.64 -10.61 -0.50
C SER A 75 -9.39 -11.62 -1.64
N ASN A 76 -9.20 -11.14 -2.87
CA ASN A 76 -8.95 -11.97 -4.05
C ASN A 76 -7.60 -11.63 -4.69
N LYS A 77 -6.54 -11.76 -3.91
CA LYS A 77 -5.16 -11.46 -4.31
C LYS A 77 -4.27 -12.68 -4.16
N VAL A 78 -3.39 -12.87 -5.12
CA VAL A 78 -2.37 -13.93 -5.04
C VAL A 78 -1.02 -13.35 -5.42
N PHE A 79 -0.04 -13.51 -4.56
CA PHE A 79 1.36 -13.26 -4.89
C PHE A 79 2.05 -14.56 -5.28
N PHE A 80 2.76 -14.51 -6.40
CA PHE A 80 3.87 -15.41 -6.67
C PHE A 80 5.13 -14.76 -6.13
N ALA A 81 5.89 -15.49 -5.33
CA ALA A 81 7.08 -14.95 -4.67
C ALA A 81 8.27 -15.89 -4.80
N ARG A 82 9.48 -15.32 -4.96
CA ARG A 82 10.75 -16.02 -5.00
C ARG A 82 11.88 -15.14 -4.49
N MET A 83 12.99 -15.76 -4.09
CA MET A 83 14.23 -15.06 -3.79
C MET A 83 15.12 -15.00 -5.02
N GLU A 84 15.76 -13.87 -5.27
CA GLU A 84 16.78 -13.67 -6.29
C GLU A 84 18.00 -12.93 -5.70
N PRO A 85 19.22 -13.18 -6.21
CA PRO A 85 20.34 -12.32 -5.91
C PRO A 85 20.07 -10.88 -6.35
N GLY A 86 20.34 -9.92 -5.48
CA GLY A 86 20.20 -8.50 -5.75
C GLY A 86 21.52 -7.73 -5.54
N PRO A 87 21.57 -6.44 -5.88
CA PRO A 87 22.79 -5.61 -5.78
C PRO A 87 23.32 -5.46 -4.35
N GLU A 88 22.45 -5.57 -3.36
CA GLU A 88 22.76 -5.37 -1.94
C GLU A 88 22.36 -6.60 -1.09
N GLY A 89 22.45 -7.80 -1.65
CA GLY A 89 22.04 -9.06 -1.03
C GLY A 89 20.79 -9.64 -1.65
N ASP A 90 20.31 -10.77 -1.11
CA ASP A 90 19.12 -11.43 -1.63
C ASP A 90 17.88 -10.56 -1.53
N MET A 91 17.07 -10.59 -2.57
CA MET A 91 15.88 -9.79 -2.75
C MET A 91 14.67 -10.69 -2.99
N LEU A 92 13.55 -10.35 -2.35
CA LEU A 92 12.28 -10.98 -2.65
C LEU A 92 11.69 -10.36 -3.92
N VAL A 93 11.38 -11.19 -4.90
CA VAL A 93 10.68 -10.79 -6.12
C VAL A 93 9.25 -11.29 -6.05
N SER A 94 8.31 -10.41 -6.30
CA SER A 94 6.88 -10.73 -6.20
C SER A 94 6.11 -10.28 -7.44
N THR A 95 5.14 -11.09 -7.85
CA THR A 95 4.18 -10.78 -8.93
C THR A 95 2.78 -10.94 -8.36
N LEU A 96 1.98 -9.87 -8.41
CA LEU A 96 0.59 -9.88 -7.95
C LEU A 96 -0.36 -10.27 -9.08
N ALA A 97 -1.26 -11.19 -8.80
CA ALA A 97 -2.47 -11.45 -9.57
C ALA A 97 -3.69 -11.01 -8.75
N GLN A 98 -4.54 -10.18 -9.33
CA GLN A 98 -5.80 -9.78 -8.72
C GLN A 98 -6.98 -10.34 -9.49
N LEU A 99 -7.91 -10.97 -8.78
CA LEU A 99 -9.06 -11.64 -9.35
C LEU A 99 -10.37 -10.96 -8.92
N ALA A 100 -11.38 -11.02 -9.78
CA ALA A 100 -12.75 -10.74 -9.41
C ALA A 100 -13.45 -12.05 -9.02
N HIS A 101 -14.51 -11.97 -8.20
CA HIS A 101 -15.22 -13.16 -7.75
C HIS A 101 -16.06 -13.81 -8.86
N ASN A 102 -16.53 -13.04 -9.83
CA ASN A 102 -17.57 -13.41 -10.76
C ASN A 102 -17.10 -13.79 -12.17
N HIS A 103 -15.81 -13.64 -12.49
CA HIS A 103 -15.25 -14.02 -13.79
C HIS A 103 -13.81 -14.53 -13.69
N GLY A 104 -13.35 -15.22 -14.74
CA GLY A 104 -12.01 -15.82 -14.79
C GLY A 104 -10.90 -14.91 -15.28
N ALA A 105 -11.17 -13.64 -15.64
CA ALA A 105 -10.13 -12.69 -16.04
C ALA A 105 -9.28 -12.28 -14.82
N ILE A 106 -7.98 -12.16 -15.03
CA ILE A 106 -7.00 -11.85 -13.97
C ILE A 106 -6.29 -10.55 -14.33
N ASP A 107 -6.22 -9.62 -13.38
CA ASP A 107 -5.49 -8.37 -13.54
C ASP A 107 -4.05 -8.53 -13.03
N TRP A 108 -3.10 -8.39 -13.94
CA TRP A 108 -1.66 -8.44 -13.71
C TRP A 108 -1.01 -7.05 -13.70
N SER A 109 -1.77 -5.97 -13.83
CA SER A 109 -1.23 -4.61 -14.00
C SER A 109 -1.01 -3.86 -12.69
N VAL A 110 -1.52 -4.37 -11.57
CA VAL A 110 -1.59 -3.67 -10.28
C VAL A 110 -0.60 -4.23 -9.26
N ASN A 111 -0.31 -3.42 -8.23
CA ASN A 111 0.30 -3.86 -6.97
C ASN A 111 -0.63 -3.48 -5.81
N CYS A 112 -0.44 -4.12 -4.66
CA CYS A 112 -1.21 -3.85 -3.45
C CYS A 112 -0.29 -3.68 -2.25
N GLY A 113 -0.08 -2.43 -1.81
CA GLY A 113 0.74 -2.12 -0.65
C GLY A 113 0.29 -2.83 0.64
N ASN A 114 -1.03 -2.95 0.86
CA ASN A 114 -1.56 -3.69 2.01
C ASN A 114 -1.11 -5.15 1.96
N MET A 115 -1.40 -5.86 0.88
CA MET A 115 -1.06 -7.28 0.78
C MET A 115 0.46 -7.51 0.69
N SER A 116 1.23 -6.55 0.17
CA SER A 116 2.70 -6.62 0.17
C SER A 116 3.30 -6.72 1.58
N ALA A 117 2.60 -6.22 2.60
CA ALA A 117 3.04 -6.37 4.00
C ALA A 117 3.06 -7.85 4.47
N ALA A 118 2.37 -8.76 3.78
CA ALA A 118 2.44 -10.17 4.10
C ALA A 118 3.75 -10.84 3.65
N LEU A 119 4.43 -10.27 2.66
CA LEU A 119 5.58 -10.90 2.01
C LEU A 119 6.79 -11.11 2.93
N PRO A 120 7.24 -10.15 3.76
CA PRO A 120 8.35 -10.37 4.66
C PRO A 120 8.05 -11.41 5.75
N LEU A 121 6.82 -11.42 6.27
CA LEU A 121 6.39 -12.46 7.22
C LEU A 121 6.37 -13.83 6.55
N TRP A 122 5.86 -13.93 5.32
CA TRP A 122 5.89 -15.17 4.54
C TRP A 122 7.33 -15.68 4.30
N ALA A 123 8.24 -14.78 3.93
CA ALA A 123 9.63 -15.15 3.66
C ALA A 123 10.33 -15.69 4.92
N THR A 124 10.08 -15.08 6.08
CA THR A 124 10.59 -15.55 7.38
C THR A 124 9.95 -16.88 7.78
N ASP A 125 8.64 -16.97 7.65
CA ASP A 125 7.86 -18.17 7.99
C ASP A 125 8.25 -19.39 7.12
N SER A 126 8.59 -19.13 5.86
CA SER A 126 9.06 -20.14 4.91
C SER A 126 10.55 -20.48 5.08
N GLY A 127 11.27 -19.86 6.02
CA GLY A 127 12.70 -20.07 6.25
C GLY A 127 13.60 -19.55 5.12
N LEU A 128 13.10 -18.61 4.29
CA LEU A 128 13.87 -18.00 3.21
C LEU A 128 14.79 -16.91 3.71
N VAL A 129 14.39 -16.24 4.78
CA VAL A 129 15.20 -15.25 5.50
C VAL A 129 15.27 -15.62 6.97
N THR A 130 16.44 -15.47 7.58
CA THR A 130 16.68 -15.76 9.00
C THR A 130 16.43 -14.56 9.90
N SER A 131 16.48 -13.36 9.34
CA SER A 131 16.18 -12.12 10.03
C SER A 131 15.15 -11.32 9.26
N PRO A 132 14.09 -10.84 9.89
CA PRO A 132 13.08 -10.01 9.26
C PRO A 132 13.50 -8.55 9.05
N ALA A 133 14.76 -8.22 9.37
CA ALA A 133 15.31 -6.88 9.15
C ALA A 133 15.43 -6.59 7.64
N ASP A 134 15.25 -5.38 7.28
CA ASP A 134 15.37 -4.74 5.95
C ASP A 134 15.43 -5.68 4.73
N LEU A 135 14.30 -6.31 4.39
CA LEU A 135 14.17 -7.15 3.20
C LEU A 135 13.75 -6.29 1.99
N ARG A 136 14.55 -6.30 0.93
CA ARG A 136 14.17 -5.68 -0.34
C ARG A 136 13.13 -6.52 -1.06
N ILE A 137 12.07 -5.86 -1.55
CA ILE A 137 10.96 -6.49 -2.27
C ILE A 137 10.76 -5.77 -3.59
N ARG A 138 11.02 -6.46 -4.71
CA ARG A 138 10.73 -5.94 -6.05
C ARG A 138 9.41 -6.51 -6.56
N ASN A 139 8.47 -5.61 -6.86
CA ASN A 139 7.23 -5.99 -7.51
C ASN A 139 7.39 -5.95 -9.03
N THR A 140 7.11 -7.06 -9.71
CA THR A 140 7.30 -7.17 -11.17
C THR A 140 6.20 -6.47 -11.98
N ASN A 141 4.99 -6.30 -11.41
CA ASN A 141 3.88 -5.62 -12.09
C ASN A 141 4.17 -4.13 -12.33
N THR A 142 4.87 -3.49 -11.38
CA THR A 142 5.13 -2.04 -11.40
C THR A 142 6.61 -1.70 -11.55
N GLY A 143 7.51 -2.67 -11.40
CA GLY A 143 8.95 -2.44 -11.34
C GLY A 143 9.46 -1.78 -10.06
N VAL A 144 8.56 -1.42 -9.14
CA VAL A 144 8.91 -0.70 -7.91
C VAL A 144 9.58 -1.64 -6.91
N THR A 145 10.67 -1.17 -6.31
CA THR A 145 11.34 -1.81 -5.18
C THR A 145 11.00 -1.06 -3.89
N THR A 146 10.60 -1.81 -2.87
CA THR A 146 10.40 -1.33 -1.50
C THR A 146 11.38 -2.04 -0.56
N VAL A 147 11.62 -1.48 0.61
CA VAL A 147 12.30 -2.17 1.71
C VAL A 147 11.26 -2.43 2.80
N SER A 148 11.12 -3.66 3.22
CA SER A 148 10.29 -3.99 4.37
C SER A 148 11.15 -4.11 5.61
N ARG A 149 10.64 -3.60 6.73
CA ARG A 149 11.24 -3.75 8.04
C ARG A 149 10.24 -4.44 8.97
N MET A 150 10.67 -5.54 9.56
CA MET A 150 10.03 -6.16 10.71
C MET A 150 11.06 -6.23 11.84
N GLN A 151 10.60 -6.15 13.08
CA GLN A 151 11.48 -6.20 14.25
C GLN A 151 11.19 -7.46 15.05
N ALA A 152 12.24 -8.18 15.42
CA ALA A 152 12.15 -9.25 16.39
C ALA A 152 12.10 -8.65 17.80
N ALA A 153 11.21 -9.17 18.64
CA ALA A 153 11.21 -8.90 20.07
C ALA A 153 12.31 -9.70 20.78
N PRO A 154 12.72 -9.32 22.01
CA PRO A 154 13.79 -10.00 22.76
C PRO A 154 13.51 -11.49 23.02
N ASP A 155 12.26 -11.91 23.03
CA ASP A 155 11.82 -13.31 23.22
C ASP A 155 11.81 -14.13 21.91
N GLY A 156 12.23 -13.53 20.79
CA GLY A 156 12.23 -14.14 19.47
C GLY A 156 10.89 -14.04 18.72
N SER A 157 9.85 -13.48 19.33
CA SER A 157 8.61 -13.12 18.64
C SER A 157 8.79 -11.86 17.79
N PHE A 158 7.74 -11.42 17.09
CA PHE A 158 7.77 -10.16 16.37
C PHE A 158 7.19 -9.02 17.22
N VAL A 159 7.76 -7.82 17.08
CA VAL A 159 7.10 -6.59 17.53
C VAL A 159 5.75 -6.49 16.81
N THR A 160 4.69 -6.18 17.56
CA THR A 160 3.33 -6.13 17.02
C THR A 160 2.81 -4.70 16.91
N ALA A 161 1.83 -4.49 16.02
CA ALA A 161 1.10 -3.24 15.90
C ALA A 161 -0.39 -3.50 15.69
N GLU A 162 -1.21 -2.63 16.26
CA GLU A 162 -2.61 -2.50 15.91
C GLU A 162 -2.71 -1.56 14.71
N ILE A 163 -3.61 -1.86 13.77
CA ILE A 163 -3.90 -1.00 12.63
C ILE A 163 -5.41 -0.85 12.45
N PRO A 164 -5.90 0.32 12.06
CA PRO A 164 -7.32 0.53 11.83
C PRO A 164 -7.92 -0.46 10.85
N GLY A 165 -9.10 -0.99 11.20
CA GLY A 165 -9.82 -2.00 10.41
C GLY A 165 -9.33 -3.45 10.59
N VAL A 166 -8.46 -3.68 11.58
CA VAL A 166 -8.02 -5.01 12.00
C VAL A 166 -8.11 -5.09 13.52
N ASP A 167 -8.86 -6.06 14.03
CA ASP A 167 -8.99 -6.29 15.46
C ASP A 167 -7.75 -7.01 16.00
N GLY A 168 -7.12 -6.44 17.04
CA GLY A 168 -5.95 -6.95 17.73
C GLY A 168 -4.60 -6.59 17.10
N ALA A 169 -3.54 -6.85 17.86
CA ALA A 169 -2.15 -6.57 17.49
C ALA A 169 -1.50 -7.78 16.80
N TYR A 170 -0.82 -7.54 15.68
CA TYR A 170 -0.13 -8.55 14.87
C TYR A 170 1.25 -8.08 14.45
N PRO A 171 2.15 -8.97 13.97
CA PRO A 171 3.49 -8.59 13.53
C PRO A 171 3.50 -7.32 12.70
N ALA A 172 4.19 -6.30 13.20
CA ALA A 172 4.32 -5.00 12.56
C ALA A 172 5.22 -5.07 11.33
N VAL A 173 4.82 -4.40 10.27
CA VAL A 173 5.56 -4.33 9.01
C VAL A 173 5.58 -2.89 8.52
N ASP A 174 6.76 -2.30 8.44
CA ASP A 174 6.98 -1.03 7.78
C ASP A 174 7.47 -1.29 6.35
N LEU A 175 6.75 -0.76 5.35
CA LEU A 175 7.13 -0.88 3.94
C LEU A 175 7.66 0.48 3.46
N PHE A 176 8.98 0.59 3.34
CA PHE A 176 9.65 1.80 2.91
C PHE A 176 9.66 1.94 1.40
N MET A 177 9.12 3.04 0.91
CA MET A 177 9.31 3.52 -0.45
C MET A 177 10.65 4.26 -0.49
N LEU A 178 11.53 3.83 -1.38
CA LEU A 178 12.86 4.42 -1.56
C LEU A 178 12.78 5.65 -2.46
N SER A 179 13.54 6.69 -2.11
CA SER A 179 13.60 7.94 -2.88
C SER A 179 12.21 8.46 -3.28
N PRO A 180 11.27 8.62 -2.31
CA PRO A 180 9.88 8.88 -2.63
C PRO A 180 9.60 10.34 -3.04
N VAL A 181 10.61 11.22 -2.94
CA VAL A 181 10.47 12.66 -3.24
C VAL A 181 10.27 12.87 -4.73
N GLY A 182 9.30 13.71 -5.06
CA GLY A 182 9.05 14.12 -6.44
C GLY A 182 8.50 12.99 -7.32
N ALA A 183 7.73 12.08 -6.75
CA ALA A 183 7.20 10.89 -7.43
C ALA A 183 6.49 11.18 -8.77
N LYS A 184 5.92 12.37 -8.93
CA LYS A 184 5.25 12.84 -10.15
C LYS A 184 5.77 14.16 -10.69
N THR A 185 6.41 14.97 -9.83
CA THR A 185 6.82 16.34 -10.18
C THR A 185 8.33 16.54 -10.17
N GLY A 186 9.09 15.56 -9.66
CA GLY A 186 10.54 15.64 -9.52
C GLY A 186 11.03 16.50 -8.36
N ARG A 187 10.14 17.06 -7.52
CA ARG A 187 10.49 17.99 -6.43
C ARG A 187 9.70 17.72 -5.17
N LEU A 188 10.30 17.97 -4.00
CA LEU A 188 9.61 17.94 -2.70
C LEU A 188 8.47 18.96 -2.63
N LEU A 189 8.76 20.18 -3.05
CA LEU A 189 7.84 21.33 -3.10
C LEU A 189 7.60 21.72 -4.57
N PRO A 190 6.64 21.11 -5.25
CA PRO A 190 6.46 21.28 -6.69
C PRO A 190 6.02 22.69 -7.10
N SER A 191 5.33 23.43 -6.24
CA SER A 191 5.01 24.85 -6.48
C SER A 191 6.22 25.79 -6.32
N GLY A 192 7.30 25.32 -5.70
CA GLY A 192 8.47 26.12 -5.33
C GLY A 192 8.34 26.85 -3.99
N SER A 193 7.18 26.79 -3.35
CA SER A 193 6.89 27.45 -2.06
C SER A 193 6.54 26.42 -0.98
N VAL A 194 6.87 26.71 0.27
CA VAL A 194 6.44 25.91 1.42
C VAL A 194 4.95 26.06 1.67
N VAL A 195 4.44 27.27 1.47
CA VAL A 195 3.01 27.61 1.55
C VAL A 195 2.65 28.49 0.36
N ASP A 196 1.60 28.13 -0.32
CA ASP A 196 0.92 28.93 -1.34
C ASP A 196 -0.37 29.52 -0.77
N VAL A 197 -0.82 30.62 -1.33
CA VAL A 197 -2.18 31.14 -1.10
C VAL A 197 -3.00 30.89 -2.36
N ILE A 198 -4.11 30.17 -2.22
CA ILE A 198 -5.06 29.84 -3.29
C ILE A 198 -6.46 30.20 -2.82
N ASP A 199 -7.14 31.09 -3.52
CA ASP A 199 -8.49 31.57 -3.16
C ASP A 199 -8.59 32.10 -1.72
N GLY A 200 -7.49 32.65 -1.19
CA GLY A 200 -7.41 33.15 0.20
C GLY A 200 -7.06 32.10 1.26
N TYR A 201 -6.91 30.83 0.88
CA TYR A 201 -6.56 29.72 1.78
C TYR A 201 -5.07 29.39 1.71
N SER A 202 -4.47 29.11 2.86
CA SER A 202 -3.09 28.61 2.93
C SER A 202 -3.02 27.13 2.57
N VAL A 203 -2.17 26.76 1.61
CA VAL A 203 -1.97 25.37 1.21
C VAL A 203 -0.48 25.04 1.09
N SER A 204 -0.10 23.83 1.42
CA SER A 204 1.22 23.28 1.12
C SER A 204 1.10 22.22 0.04
N CYS A 205 1.84 22.40 -1.06
CA CYS A 205 1.94 21.45 -2.15
C CYS A 205 3.20 20.58 -1.94
N VAL A 206 3.02 19.31 -1.64
CA VAL A 206 4.13 18.37 -1.34
C VAL A 206 4.03 17.14 -2.22
N ASP A 207 5.17 16.65 -2.74
CA ASP A 207 5.23 15.41 -3.52
C ASP A 207 6.24 14.44 -2.91
N VAL A 208 5.72 13.55 -2.06
CA VAL A 208 6.44 12.41 -1.48
C VAL A 208 5.57 11.18 -1.65
N ALA A 209 5.98 10.25 -2.50
CA ALA A 209 5.23 9.08 -2.95
C ALA A 209 3.94 9.40 -3.74
N VAL A 210 3.34 10.55 -3.53
CA VAL A 210 2.19 11.08 -4.28
C VAL A 210 2.12 12.59 -4.11
N PRO A 211 1.80 13.37 -5.18
CA PRO A 211 1.54 14.80 -5.03
C PRO A 211 0.26 15.05 -4.25
N MET A 212 0.35 15.87 -3.22
CA MET A 212 -0.74 16.18 -2.31
C MET A 212 -0.83 17.67 -2.00
N VAL A 213 -2.07 18.16 -1.93
CA VAL A 213 -2.44 19.49 -1.46
C VAL A 213 -2.88 19.37 -0.01
N ILE A 214 -2.25 20.11 0.88
CA ILE A 214 -2.50 20.05 2.32
C ILE A 214 -3.05 21.41 2.76
N CYS A 215 -4.27 21.42 3.26
CA CYS A 215 -5.01 22.61 3.67
C CYS A 215 -5.21 22.64 5.19
N ASP A 216 -5.19 23.82 5.80
CA ASP A 216 -5.59 23.99 7.19
C ASP A 216 -7.12 23.82 7.32
N ALA A 217 -7.57 22.90 8.15
CA ALA A 217 -8.99 22.65 8.37
C ALA A 217 -9.68 23.88 8.96
N ALA A 218 -9.01 24.63 9.86
CA ALA A 218 -9.57 25.80 10.52
C ALA A 218 -9.87 26.92 9.51
N GLU A 219 -9.04 27.13 8.50
CA GLU A 219 -9.30 28.12 7.45
C GLU A 219 -10.54 27.76 6.60
N LEU A 220 -10.88 26.45 6.53
CA LEU A 220 -12.06 25.93 5.82
C LEU A 220 -13.30 25.80 6.72
N GLY A 221 -13.23 26.30 7.97
CA GLY A 221 -14.30 26.17 8.97
C GLY A 221 -14.53 24.73 9.44
N LYS A 222 -13.48 23.90 9.39
CA LYS A 222 -13.46 22.50 9.80
C LYS A 222 -12.42 22.26 10.90
N THR A 223 -12.40 21.04 11.42
CA THR A 223 -11.50 20.63 12.50
C THR A 223 -10.54 19.51 12.12
N ALA A 224 -10.78 18.84 10.99
CA ALA A 224 -10.19 17.56 10.57
C ALA A 224 -10.62 16.37 11.45
N HIS A 225 -11.74 16.50 12.20
CA HIS A 225 -12.32 15.42 13.01
C HIS A 225 -13.74 15.03 12.56
N GLU A 226 -14.32 15.73 11.62
CA GLU A 226 -15.62 15.42 11.05
C GLU A 226 -15.64 14.01 10.42
N SER A 227 -16.79 13.37 10.36
CA SER A 227 -16.95 12.15 9.60
C SER A 227 -16.84 12.43 8.09
N ILE A 228 -16.42 11.44 7.32
CA ILE A 228 -16.37 11.56 5.85
C ILE A 228 -17.75 11.82 5.28
N ALA A 229 -18.80 11.22 5.86
CA ALA A 229 -20.17 11.44 5.43
C ALA A 229 -20.63 12.90 5.59
N GLU A 230 -20.27 13.56 6.70
CA GLU A 230 -20.56 14.98 6.93
C GLU A 230 -19.82 15.87 5.91
N LEU A 231 -18.55 15.59 5.64
CA LEU A 231 -17.76 16.36 4.68
C LEU A 231 -18.22 16.14 3.23
N ASP A 232 -18.60 14.91 2.88
CA ASP A 232 -19.11 14.59 1.55
C ASP A 232 -20.54 15.15 1.32
N ALA A 233 -21.31 15.37 2.38
CA ALA A 233 -22.62 16.00 2.34
C ALA A 233 -22.59 17.53 2.26
N ASP A 234 -21.41 18.17 2.44
CA ASP A 234 -21.24 19.62 2.38
C ASP A 234 -20.80 20.07 0.98
N PRO A 235 -21.74 20.58 0.12
CA PRO A 235 -21.43 20.93 -1.25
C PRO A 235 -20.50 22.16 -1.35
N VAL A 236 -20.58 23.09 -0.40
CA VAL A 236 -19.74 24.30 -0.39
C VAL A 236 -18.30 23.93 -0.10
N PHE A 237 -18.09 23.07 0.90
CA PHE A 237 -16.78 22.52 1.23
C PHE A 237 -16.19 21.74 0.05
N LYS A 238 -16.94 20.82 -0.57
CA LYS A 238 -16.48 20.04 -1.73
C LYS A 238 -16.10 20.92 -2.92
N GLN A 239 -16.91 21.92 -3.22
CA GLN A 239 -16.60 22.86 -4.29
C GLN A 239 -15.34 23.68 -3.99
N THR A 240 -15.14 24.07 -2.73
CA THR A 240 -13.93 24.79 -2.31
C THR A 240 -12.71 23.87 -2.43
N LEU A 241 -12.78 22.63 -1.95
CA LEU A 241 -11.71 21.66 -2.14
C LEU A 241 -11.37 21.48 -3.64
N GLN A 242 -12.38 21.38 -4.51
CA GLN A 242 -12.15 21.21 -5.94
C GLN A 242 -11.37 22.38 -6.53
N ARG A 243 -11.73 23.60 -6.23
CA ARG A 243 -10.97 24.77 -6.68
C ARG A 243 -9.53 24.72 -6.19
N LEU A 244 -9.32 24.35 -4.92
CA LEU A 244 -7.99 24.27 -4.33
C LEU A 244 -7.12 23.22 -5.03
N TRP A 245 -7.60 21.97 -5.22
CA TRP A 245 -6.77 20.95 -5.86
C TRP A 245 -6.53 21.21 -7.34
N VAL A 246 -7.47 21.82 -8.05
CA VAL A 246 -7.29 22.19 -9.46
C VAL A 246 -6.21 23.27 -9.58
N ALA A 247 -6.35 24.37 -8.86
CA ALA A 247 -5.37 25.46 -8.90
C ALA A 247 -3.98 25.03 -8.40
N ALA A 248 -3.92 24.23 -7.34
CA ALA A 248 -2.67 23.65 -6.85
C ALA A 248 -2.05 22.68 -7.87
N GLY A 249 -2.84 21.84 -8.50
CA GLY A 249 -2.38 20.88 -9.52
C GLY A 249 -1.73 21.57 -10.73
N LEU A 250 -2.29 22.70 -11.17
CA LEU A 250 -1.68 23.56 -12.20
C LEU A 250 -0.34 24.11 -11.74
N ARG A 251 -0.26 24.66 -10.50
CA ARG A 251 0.99 25.17 -9.93
C ARG A 251 2.06 24.10 -9.76
N MET A 252 1.66 22.86 -9.42
CA MET A 252 2.56 21.71 -9.33
C MET A 252 3.12 21.27 -10.70
N GLY A 253 2.53 21.70 -11.81
CA GLY A 253 2.90 21.26 -13.15
C GLY A 253 2.64 19.77 -13.38
N LEU A 254 1.54 19.25 -12.86
CA LEU A 254 1.18 17.84 -13.00
C LEU A 254 0.98 17.45 -14.47
N ARG A 255 1.35 16.22 -14.82
CA ARG A 255 1.35 15.71 -16.18
C ARG A 255 0.47 14.48 -16.32
N ARG A 256 -0.14 14.36 -17.49
CA ARG A 256 -0.82 13.14 -17.95
C ARG A 256 0.20 12.03 -18.26
N ARG A 257 -0.29 10.83 -18.51
CA ARG A 257 0.55 9.67 -18.88
C ARG A 257 1.32 9.88 -20.17
N ASP A 258 0.79 10.68 -21.10
CA ASP A 258 1.43 11.06 -22.36
C ASP A 258 2.52 12.14 -22.20
N GLY A 259 2.75 12.64 -20.98
CA GLY A 259 3.73 13.67 -20.66
C GLY A 259 3.21 15.11 -20.81
N ALA A 260 2.03 15.33 -21.39
CA ALA A 260 1.44 16.67 -21.49
C ALA A 260 1.01 17.20 -20.11
N LEU A 261 1.05 18.52 -19.92
CA LEU A 261 0.52 19.14 -18.71
C LEU A 261 -0.98 18.85 -18.57
N MET A 262 -1.42 18.57 -17.35
CA MET A 262 -2.85 18.47 -17.05
C MET A 262 -3.51 19.83 -17.15
N THR A 263 -4.67 19.88 -17.80
CA THR A 263 -5.54 21.04 -17.87
C THR A 263 -6.41 21.17 -16.62
N GLU A 264 -7.10 22.30 -16.45
CA GLU A 264 -8.12 22.47 -15.39
C GLU A 264 -9.16 21.35 -15.44
N ASP A 265 -9.66 21.02 -16.63
CA ASP A 265 -10.60 19.94 -16.86
C ASP A 265 -10.07 18.55 -16.48
N ASP A 266 -8.79 18.27 -16.82
CA ASP A 266 -8.13 17.03 -16.42
C ASP A 266 -8.07 16.91 -14.89
N LEU A 267 -7.68 18.00 -14.23
CA LEU A 267 -7.56 18.07 -12.76
C LEU A 267 -8.93 17.99 -12.08
N ALA A 268 -9.92 18.72 -12.60
CA ALA A 268 -11.26 18.72 -12.04
C ALA A 268 -11.92 17.32 -12.09
N ARG A 269 -11.62 16.53 -13.13
CA ARG A 269 -12.13 15.15 -13.30
C ARG A 269 -11.22 14.08 -12.76
N SER A 270 -10.03 14.43 -12.27
CA SER A 270 -9.07 13.45 -11.77
C SER A 270 -9.62 12.71 -10.55
N GLU A 271 -9.48 11.39 -10.56
CA GLU A 271 -9.77 10.50 -9.42
C GLU A 271 -8.49 10.06 -8.69
N THR A 272 -7.33 10.48 -9.18
CA THR A 272 -6.05 9.95 -8.69
C THR A 272 -5.10 11.01 -8.13
N ILE A 273 -4.85 12.12 -8.83
CA ILE A 273 -3.88 13.17 -8.45
C ILE A 273 -4.36 14.58 -8.86
N PRO A 274 -3.95 15.63 -8.12
CA PRO A 274 -3.28 15.54 -6.83
C PRO A 274 -4.22 14.95 -5.78
N LYS A 275 -3.68 14.37 -4.73
CA LYS A 275 -4.47 14.12 -3.52
C LYS A 275 -4.70 15.44 -2.80
N ILE A 276 -5.76 15.50 -1.99
CA ILE A 276 -6.00 16.65 -1.13
C ILE A 276 -6.40 16.18 0.26
N CYS A 277 -5.94 16.88 1.28
CA CYS A 277 -6.36 16.64 2.66
C CYS A 277 -6.54 17.96 3.41
N ILE A 278 -7.41 17.94 4.39
CA ILE A 278 -7.46 18.93 5.44
C ILE A 278 -6.76 18.39 6.68
N VAL A 279 -6.01 19.23 7.37
CA VAL A 279 -5.25 18.86 8.56
C VAL A 279 -5.60 19.76 9.73
N GLY A 280 -5.54 19.19 10.95
CA GLY A 280 -5.83 19.88 12.19
C GLY A 280 -5.02 19.32 13.35
N ARG A 281 -5.22 19.91 14.54
CA ARG A 281 -4.56 19.45 15.76
C ARG A 281 -5.03 18.06 16.14
N PRO A 282 -4.12 17.17 16.61
CA PRO A 282 -4.49 15.83 17.06
C PRO A 282 -5.32 15.93 18.37
N GLN A 283 -6.19 14.94 18.57
CA GLN A 283 -7.05 14.82 19.78
C GLN A 283 -7.02 13.43 20.41
N ALA A 284 -6.50 12.42 19.71
CA ALA A 284 -6.52 11.02 20.14
C ALA A 284 -5.13 10.44 20.45
N GLY A 285 -4.11 11.30 20.58
CA GLY A 285 -2.74 10.88 20.91
C GLY A 285 -1.81 10.72 19.71
N GLY A 286 -2.27 11.03 18.49
CA GLY A 286 -1.41 11.15 17.31
C GLY A 286 -0.60 12.45 17.29
N ASN A 287 0.09 12.69 16.20
CA ASN A 287 0.84 13.93 15.97
C ASN A 287 0.09 14.93 15.10
N ILE A 288 -0.82 14.48 14.24
CA ILE A 288 -1.59 15.31 13.32
C ILE A 288 -2.91 14.63 12.98
N ALA A 289 -4.02 15.39 12.95
CA ALA A 289 -5.29 14.89 12.47
C ALA A 289 -5.48 15.20 11.00
N THR A 290 -6.17 14.32 10.26
CA THR A 290 -6.44 14.52 8.83
C THR A 290 -7.78 13.94 8.38
N ARG A 291 -8.35 14.58 7.35
CA ARG A 291 -9.37 14.02 6.46
C ARG A 291 -8.83 14.08 5.04
N TYR A 292 -8.69 12.91 4.44
CA TYR A 292 -7.99 12.70 3.18
C TYR A 292 -8.96 12.35 2.05
N PHE A 293 -8.76 12.93 0.87
CA PHE A 293 -9.62 12.76 -0.30
C PHE A 293 -8.81 12.25 -1.50
N THR A 294 -9.41 11.30 -2.22
CA THR A 294 -8.95 10.84 -3.53
C THR A 294 -9.64 11.66 -4.62
N PRO A 295 -9.20 12.78 -5.01
CA PRO A 295 -9.81 14.12 -5.05
C PRO A 295 -11.33 14.13 -4.87
N GLN A 296 -12.06 13.28 -5.59
CA GLN A 296 -13.54 13.30 -5.68
C GLN A 296 -14.25 12.81 -4.41
N LEU A 297 -13.64 11.88 -3.67
CA LEU A 297 -14.27 11.19 -2.56
C LEU A 297 -13.40 11.19 -1.30
N GLY A 298 -14.05 11.39 -0.17
CA GLY A 298 -13.43 11.19 1.13
C GLY A 298 -13.02 9.73 1.34
N HIS A 299 -11.87 9.51 1.97
CA HIS A 299 -11.34 8.18 2.24
C HIS A 299 -11.64 7.78 3.69
N ALA A 300 -12.21 6.58 3.89
CA ALA A 300 -12.54 6.07 5.23
C ALA A 300 -11.31 5.83 6.16
N SER A 301 -10.12 5.95 5.61
CA SER A 301 -8.83 5.93 6.32
C SER A 301 -7.87 6.84 5.56
N MET A 302 -6.67 6.36 5.24
CA MET A 302 -5.69 7.07 4.40
C MET A 302 -4.91 6.08 3.53
N ALA A 303 -4.63 6.47 2.28
CA ALA A 303 -3.76 5.67 1.42
C ALA A 303 -2.32 5.69 1.94
N VAL A 304 -1.57 4.60 1.73
CA VAL A 304 -0.16 4.46 2.15
C VAL A 304 0.70 5.64 1.65
N SER A 305 0.61 5.96 0.36
CA SER A 305 1.36 7.07 -0.22
C SER A 305 0.97 8.43 0.35
N GLY A 306 -0.33 8.62 0.64
CA GLY A 306 -0.82 9.84 1.29
C GLY A 306 -0.28 10.00 2.72
N GLY A 307 -0.26 8.92 3.51
CA GLY A 307 0.32 8.91 4.85
C GLY A 307 1.81 9.26 4.86
N CYS A 308 2.57 8.65 3.94
CA CYS A 308 3.98 8.99 3.76
C CYS A 308 4.18 10.46 3.36
N CYS A 309 3.33 10.99 2.47
CA CYS A 309 3.39 12.40 2.07
C CYS A 309 3.06 13.35 3.22
N LEU A 310 2.01 13.06 3.99
CA LEU A 310 1.63 13.90 5.13
C LEU A 310 2.68 13.89 6.24
N ALA A 311 3.22 12.72 6.58
CA ALA A 311 4.30 12.61 7.55
C ALA A 311 5.56 13.39 7.12
N ALA A 312 5.93 13.28 5.84
CA ALA A 312 7.03 14.06 5.28
C ALA A 312 6.75 15.58 5.32
N ALA A 313 5.51 15.99 4.99
CA ALA A 313 5.09 17.38 5.04
C ALA A 313 5.14 17.98 6.45
N ALA A 314 4.84 17.17 7.48
CA ALA A 314 4.94 17.59 8.89
C ALA A 314 6.40 17.89 9.32
N LEU A 315 7.39 17.40 8.56
CA LEU A 315 8.82 17.68 8.78
C LEU A 315 9.31 18.91 8.00
N VAL A 316 8.51 19.44 7.06
CA VAL A 316 8.89 20.64 6.29
C VAL A 316 8.61 21.87 7.14
N PRO A 317 9.65 22.67 7.51
CA PRO A 317 9.47 23.86 8.35
C PRO A 317 8.48 24.84 7.73
N HIS A 318 7.58 25.33 8.57
CA HIS A 318 6.54 26.31 8.22
C HIS A 318 5.46 25.83 7.24
N SER A 319 5.46 24.54 6.84
CA SER A 319 4.34 23.98 6.05
C SER A 319 3.03 24.01 6.83
N VAL A 320 1.90 23.94 6.11
CA VAL A 320 0.58 23.84 6.74
C VAL A 320 0.51 22.63 7.69
N ALA A 321 1.07 21.48 7.28
CA ALA A 321 1.11 20.28 8.12
C ALA A 321 1.92 20.52 9.40
N GLN A 322 3.12 21.11 9.30
CA GLN A 322 4.00 21.33 10.45
C GLN A 322 3.40 22.32 11.45
N ARG A 323 2.63 23.32 11.00
CA ARG A 323 2.00 24.33 11.88
C ARG A 323 0.94 23.71 12.82
N VAL A 324 0.22 22.69 12.37
CA VAL A 324 -0.85 22.03 13.14
C VAL A 324 -0.36 20.75 13.86
N ALA A 325 0.75 20.18 13.40
CA ALA A 325 1.33 18.98 14.02
C ALA A 325 1.83 19.28 15.43
N HIS A 326 1.74 18.26 16.30
CA HIS A 326 2.21 18.34 17.68
C HIS A 326 3.11 17.16 18.03
N GLY A 327 4.22 17.45 18.75
CA GLY A 327 5.12 16.41 19.23
C GLY A 327 5.95 15.70 18.16
N VAL A 328 6.01 16.24 16.93
CA VAL A 328 6.88 15.71 15.88
C VAL A 328 8.32 16.11 16.16
N PRO A 329 9.27 15.15 16.23
CA PRO A 329 10.68 15.47 16.48
C PRO A 329 11.29 16.35 15.41
N SER A 330 12.16 17.28 15.80
CA SER A 330 12.94 18.10 14.88
C SER A 330 14.06 17.27 14.22
N LEU A 331 14.29 17.47 12.93
CA LEU A 331 15.38 16.82 12.20
C LEU A 331 16.74 17.45 12.54
N GLY A 332 17.74 16.60 12.79
CA GLY A 332 19.15 16.97 12.84
C GLY A 332 19.85 16.86 11.47
N GLY A 333 21.18 17.08 11.45
CA GLY A 333 21.98 16.97 10.22
C GLY A 333 22.28 15.52 9.78
N GLY A 334 22.05 14.52 10.63
CA GLY A 334 22.15 13.10 10.30
C GLY A 334 20.80 12.50 9.95
N PHE A 335 20.77 11.45 9.12
CA PHE A 335 19.53 10.71 8.87
C PHE A 335 19.04 10.01 10.14
N ALA A 336 17.76 10.20 10.44
CA ALA A 336 17.09 9.56 11.55
C ALA A 336 15.69 9.08 11.13
N ASP A 337 15.21 8.05 11.80
CA ASP A 337 13.84 7.58 11.67
C ASP A 337 12.94 8.52 12.49
N VAL A 338 11.96 9.14 11.85
CA VAL A 338 10.94 9.97 12.50
C VAL A 338 9.60 9.33 12.30
N GLU A 339 8.95 8.95 13.38
CA GLU A 339 7.61 8.40 13.39
C GLU A 339 6.58 9.53 13.58
N VAL A 340 5.53 9.52 12.76
CA VAL A 340 4.44 10.48 12.80
C VAL A 340 3.11 9.72 12.89
N GLY A 341 2.44 9.81 14.02
CA GLY A 341 1.10 9.25 14.25
C GLY A 341 0.04 10.13 13.59
N ILE A 342 -0.66 9.59 12.60
CA ILE A 342 -1.69 10.29 11.81
C ILE A 342 -3.08 9.85 12.26
N GLU A 343 -3.83 10.75 12.90
CA GLU A 343 -5.23 10.54 13.25
C GLU A 343 -6.10 10.66 11.99
N ASN A 344 -6.82 9.62 11.65
CA ASN A 344 -7.72 9.56 10.49
C ASN A 344 -9.05 8.90 10.88
N PRO A 345 -10.08 8.85 10.03
CA PRO A 345 -11.39 8.32 10.42
C PRO A 345 -11.37 6.88 10.96
N ALA A 346 -10.39 6.08 10.58
CA ALA A 346 -10.28 4.69 11.01
C ALA A 346 -9.43 4.50 12.29
N GLY A 347 -8.77 5.56 12.79
CA GLY A 347 -7.89 5.52 13.97
C GLY A 347 -6.54 6.17 13.72
N ILE A 348 -5.53 5.84 14.52
CA ILE A 348 -4.16 6.34 14.35
C ILE A 348 -3.38 5.35 13.51
N LEU A 349 -2.66 5.87 12.53
CA LEU A 349 -1.71 5.11 11.73
C LEU A 349 -0.36 5.80 11.72
N ASP A 350 0.68 5.04 12.04
CA ASP A 350 2.05 5.55 12.06
C ASP A 350 2.66 5.52 10.66
N ALA A 351 3.34 6.62 10.33
CA ALA A 351 4.21 6.72 9.18
C ALA A 351 5.63 7.03 9.64
N THR A 352 6.60 6.28 9.14
CA THR A 352 8.03 6.49 9.45
C THR A 352 8.70 7.16 8.27
N VAL A 353 9.38 8.29 8.50
CA VAL A 353 10.18 9.00 7.49
C VAL A 353 11.63 8.94 7.90
N ILE A 354 12.49 8.42 7.02
CA ILE A 354 13.95 8.47 7.22
C ILE A 354 14.46 9.74 6.53
N ALA A 355 14.81 10.73 7.34
CA ALA A 355 15.17 12.05 6.85
C ALA A 355 16.25 12.72 7.68
N ARG A 356 16.85 13.77 7.12
CA ARG A 356 17.73 14.73 7.83
C ARG A 356 17.41 16.14 7.40
N MET A 357 17.82 17.13 8.19
CA MET A 357 17.74 18.52 7.78
C MET A 357 18.96 18.88 6.92
N ALA A 358 18.72 19.41 5.72
CA ALA A 358 19.75 19.86 4.80
C ALA A 358 19.31 21.15 4.12
N ALA A 359 20.12 22.20 4.20
CA ALA A 359 19.83 23.52 3.59
C ALA A 359 18.44 24.10 3.93
N GLY A 360 17.95 23.86 5.14
CA GLY A 360 16.65 24.37 5.62
C GLY A 360 15.41 23.58 5.20
N LEU A 361 15.60 22.46 4.48
CA LEU A 361 14.52 21.55 4.07
C LEU A 361 14.88 20.10 4.46
N PRO A 362 13.88 19.23 4.65
CA PRO A 362 14.13 17.81 4.87
C PRO A 362 14.65 17.14 3.59
N GLU A 363 15.80 16.48 3.70
CA GLU A 363 16.26 15.49 2.73
C GLU A 363 15.70 14.13 3.14
N ILE A 364 14.78 13.58 2.34
CA ILE A 364 14.06 12.36 2.65
C ILE A 364 14.66 11.20 1.85
N ARG A 365 15.19 10.20 2.56
CA ARG A 365 15.72 8.97 1.96
C ARG A 365 14.63 7.99 1.62
N SER A 366 13.69 7.80 2.55
CA SER A 366 12.59 6.87 2.40
C SER A 366 11.44 7.23 3.34
N ALA A 367 10.25 6.71 3.03
CA ALA A 367 9.08 6.86 3.88
C ALA A 367 8.27 5.55 3.88
N ALA A 368 7.77 5.17 5.03
CA ALA A 368 6.95 4.00 5.24
C ALA A 368 5.65 4.37 5.95
N TYR A 369 4.64 3.54 5.73
CA TYR A 369 3.37 3.60 6.46
C TYR A 369 3.15 2.25 7.13
N ARG A 370 3.03 2.24 8.46
CA ARG A 370 2.97 1.01 9.25
C ARG A 370 1.78 0.16 8.90
N ARG A 371 2.03 -1.14 8.73
CA ARG A 371 1.04 -2.19 8.54
C ARG A 371 1.28 -3.30 9.54
N SER A 372 0.41 -4.30 9.54
CA SER A 372 0.65 -5.57 10.21
C SER A 372 0.31 -6.72 9.29
N ALA A 373 0.88 -7.88 9.56
CA ALA A 373 0.69 -9.09 8.78
C ALA A 373 0.35 -10.28 9.67
N GLN A 374 -0.28 -11.29 9.06
CA GLN A 374 -0.66 -12.52 9.76
C GLN A 374 -0.66 -13.70 8.80
N VAL A 375 -0.13 -14.83 9.23
CA VAL A 375 -0.37 -16.13 8.58
C VAL A 375 -1.72 -16.63 9.07
N LEU A 376 -2.68 -16.78 8.16
CA LEU A 376 -4.00 -17.30 8.48
C LEU A 376 -4.03 -18.82 8.39
N LEU A 377 -3.33 -19.38 7.39
CA LEU A 377 -3.26 -20.82 7.14
C LEU A 377 -2.01 -21.14 6.32
N ARG A 378 -1.35 -22.26 6.67
CA ARG A 378 -0.40 -22.98 5.83
C ARG A 378 -0.97 -24.33 5.50
N GLY A 379 -0.93 -24.75 4.23
CA GLY A 379 -1.46 -26.06 3.89
C GLY A 379 -1.48 -26.29 2.37
N HIS A 380 -2.12 -27.40 2.02
CA HIS A 380 -2.30 -27.80 0.63
C HIS A 380 -3.77 -27.68 0.24
N VAL A 381 -4.02 -27.11 -0.94
CA VAL A 381 -5.37 -27.04 -1.52
C VAL A 381 -5.52 -28.16 -2.56
N PRO A 382 -6.47 -29.09 -2.37
CA PRO A 382 -6.77 -30.12 -3.36
C PRO A 382 -7.48 -29.49 -4.59
N LEU A 383 -6.95 -29.75 -5.77
CA LEU A 383 -7.46 -29.22 -7.03
C LEU A 383 -8.20 -30.31 -7.82
N TYR A 384 -9.44 -30.60 -7.42
CA TYR A 384 -10.24 -31.72 -7.96
C TYR A 384 -10.56 -31.61 -9.46
N ARG A 385 -10.47 -30.42 -10.03
CA ARG A 385 -10.83 -30.13 -11.43
C ARG A 385 -9.63 -29.64 -12.25
N ALA A 386 -8.40 -29.78 -11.73
CA ALA A 386 -7.20 -29.42 -12.48
C ALA A 386 -7.10 -30.21 -13.80
N SER A 387 -6.75 -29.51 -14.88
CA SER A 387 -6.49 -30.19 -16.16
C SER A 387 -5.27 -31.10 -16.06
N ALA A 388 -5.20 -32.13 -16.90
CA ALA A 388 -4.03 -32.99 -16.97
C ALA A 388 -2.75 -32.20 -17.29
N ALA A 389 -2.87 -31.15 -18.12
CA ALA A 389 -1.78 -30.24 -18.46
C ALA A 389 -1.29 -29.47 -17.21
N LEU A 390 -2.19 -28.92 -16.40
CA LEU A 390 -1.82 -28.25 -15.14
C LEU A 390 -1.13 -29.21 -14.17
N VAL A 391 -1.67 -30.41 -14.01
CA VAL A 391 -1.07 -31.43 -13.13
C VAL A 391 0.36 -31.76 -13.60
N ALA A 392 0.57 -32.03 -14.89
CA ALA A 392 1.88 -32.34 -15.45
C ALA A 392 2.85 -31.16 -15.23
N ALA A 393 2.45 -29.94 -15.58
CA ALA A 393 3.31 -28.76 -15.47
C ALA A 393 3.71 -28.44 -14.03
N VAL A 394 2.85 -28.69 -13.04
CA VAL A 394 3.19 -28.52 -11.63
C VAL A 394 4.11 -29.64 -11.14
N MET A 395 3.83 -30.88 -11.48
CA MET A 395 4.63 -32.03 -11.01
C MET A 395 6.04 -32.05 -11.60
N GLU A 396 6.24 -31.58 -12.83
CA GLU A 396 7.57 -31.37 -13.43
C GLU A 396 8.44 -30.38 -12.64
N ARG A 397 7.85 -29.49 -11.84
CA ARG A 397 8.58 -28.52 -11.01
C ARG A 397 9.01 -29.10 -9.64
N VAL A 398 8.53 -30.27 -9.30
CA VAL A 398 8.84 -30.92 -8.01
C VAL A 398 10.06 -31.82 -8.11
N VAL A 399 10.39 -32.28 -9.32
CA VAL A 399 11.58 -33.07 -9.65
C VAL A 399 12.77 -32.12 -9.81
#